data_35612802c70589ee7c685a7cf4053bd4
#
_entry.id   35612802c70589ee7c685a7cf4053bd4
#
_cell.length_a   1.000
_cell.length_b   1.000
_cell.length_c   1.000
_cell.angle_alpha   90.00
_cell.angle_beta   90.00
_cell.angle_gamma   90.00
#
_symmetry.space_group_name_H-M   'P 1'
#
loop_
_entity.id
_entity.type
_entity.pdbx_description
1 polymer ?
#
loop_
_entity_poly.entity_id
_entity_poly.type
_entity_poly.pdbx_seq_one_letter_code
_entity_poly.pdbx_strand_id
1 'polypeptide(L)'
;MIDTHTHLYSEEFDNDRAAVIARAKAAGVTHCFIPAIDSIYTDRMFALKNDYPDYVFLMNGLHPCNVKENYKEELAHVENLMPTHHFCAIGEIGIDLYWDKTFLKEQQEAFAWQIQLAKKHKLPIVIHCREAFEEVFEVLESEKGDDLFGIFHCFTGTEEQAHRAIGYGLHLGIGGVVTFKNGKLDQFLKNIDLQHLVLETDSPYLAPVPYRRKRNESAYIVQVMQKLSDIYALPESEIERITNVNATKIFQL
;
A
#
# COMPACT_ATOMS: atom_id res chain seq x y z
N MET A 1 15.23 5.25 -2.56
CA MET A 1 13.77 5.29 -2.21
C MET A 1 13.24 3.90 -2.00
N ILE A 2 12.19 3.78 -1.19
CA ILE A 2 11.41 2.55 -0.97
C ILE A 2 10.02 2.75 -1.59
N ASP A 3 9.61 1.84 -2.47
CA ASP A 3 8.24 1.80 -3.02
C ASP A 3 7.41 0.85 -2.14
N THR A 4 6.61 1.42 -1.24
CA THR A 4 5.89 0.65 -0.22
C THR A 4 4.65 -0.08 -0.76
N HIS A 5 4.26 0.15 -2.03
CA HIS A 5 3.12 -0.52 -2.63
C HIS A 5 3.18 -0.52 -4.16
N THR A 6 3.32 -1.71 -4.77
CA THR A 6 3.37 -1.88 -6.22
C THR A 6 3.00 -3.30 -6.64
N HIS A 7 2.20 -3.45 -7.71
CA HIS A 7 1.75 -4.74 -8.24
C HIS A 7 2.63 -5.23 -9.41
N LEU A 8 3.96 -5.27 -9.20
CA LEU A 8 4.92 -5.68 -10.24
C LEU A 8 4.72 -7.10 -10.79
N TYR A 9 3.91 -7.95 -10.14
CA TYR A 9 3.56 -9.29 -10.61
C TYR A 9 2.43 -9.30 -11.64
N SER A 10 1.70 -8.18 -11.81
CA SER A 10 0.52 -8.12 -12.66
C SER A 10 0.84 -8.31 -14.15
N GLU A 11 -0.18 -8.71 -14.93
CA GLU A 11 -0.07 -9.04 -16.34
C GLU A 11 0.40 -7.86 -17.20
N GLU A 12 0.11 -6.64 -16.76
CA GLU A 12 0.52 -5.42 -17.44
C GLU A 12 2.04 -5.30 -17.61
N PHE A 13 2.81 -6.03 -16.79
CA PHE A 13 4.26 -6.04 -16.84
C PHE A 13 4.88 -7.27 -17.52
N ASP A 14 4.09 -8.23 -17.97
CA ASP A 14 4.60 -9.51 -18.49
C ASP A 14 5.61 -9.34 -19.64
N ASN A 15 5.39 -8.35 -20.49
CA ASN A 15 6.24 -8.13 -21.67
C ASN A 15 7.57 -7.41 -21.36
N ASP A 16 7.69 -6.69 -20.21
CA ASP A 16 8.85 -5.83 -19.94
C ASP A 16 9.20 -5.70 -18.46
N ARG A 17 8.71 -6.58 -17.58
CA ARG A 17 8.92 -6.55 -16.12
C ARG A 17 10.38 -6.33 -15.73
N ALA A 18 11.31 -7.07 -16.33
CA ALA A 18 12.73 -6.92 -16.04
C ALA A 18 13.25 -5.52 -16.39
N ALA A 19 12.79 -4.93 -17.50
CA ALA A 19 13.16 -3.57 -17.89
C ALA A 19 12.53 -2.52 -16.95
N VAL A 20 11.30 -2.73 -16.49
CA VAL A 20 10.63 -1.87 -15.48
C VAL A 20 11.44 -1.88 -14.17
N ILE A 21 11.82 -3.05 -13.68
CA ILE A 21 12.64 -3.17 -12.46
C ILE A 21 14.02 -2.53 -12.65
N ALA A 22 14.64 -2.70 -13.82
CA ALA A 22 15.91 -2.04 -14.11
C ALA A 22 15.79 -0.50 -14.08
N ARG A 23 14.71 0.07 -14.63
CA ARG A 23 14.43 1.51 -14.56
C ARG A 23 14.19 1.97 -13.12
N ALA A 24 13.45 1.21 -12.33
CA ALA A 24 13.21 1.51 -10.91
C ALA A 24 14.53 1.55 -10.12
N LYS A 25 15.40 0.55 -10.30
CA LYS A 25 16.73 0.53 -9.69
C LYS A 25 17.60 1.71 -10.13
N ALA A 26 17.60 2.04 -11.43
CA ALA A 26 18.32 3.21 -11.96
C ALA A 26 17.79 4.55 -11.41
N ALA A 27 16.50 4.62 -11.08
CA ALA A 27 15.87 5.76 -10.41
C ALA A 27 16.15 5.82 -8.89
N GLY A 28 16.88 4.85 -8.33
CA GLY A 28 17.24 4.81 -6.90
C GLY A 28 16.21 4.08 -6.02
N VAL A 29 15.26 3.33 -6.60
CA VAL A 29 14.37 2.46 -5.82
C VAL A 29 15.16 1.23 -5.36
N THR A 30 15.22 1.03 -4.04
CA THR A 30 16.01 -0.03 -3.40
C THR A 30 15.17 -1.24 -2.98
N HIS A 31 13.88 -1.03 -2.68
CA HIS A 31 12.94 -2.05 -2.21
C HIS A 31 11.56 -1.82 -2.83
N CYS A 32 10.89 -2.89 -3.21
CA CYS A 32 9.50 -2.88 -3.67
C CYS A 32 8.66 -3.81 -2.80
N PHE A 33 7.60 -3.29 -2.25
CA PHE A 33 6.65 -4.03 -1.42
C PHE A 33 5.43 -4.41 -2.25
N ILE A 34 5.13 -5.71 -2.26
CA ILE A 34 4.19 -6.34 -3.19
C ILE A 34 2.96 -6.81 -2.42
N PRO A 35 1.81 -6.13 -2.54
CA PRO A 35 0.58 -6.54 -1.88
C PRO A 35 -0.04 -7.75 -2.57
N ALA A 36 -0.76 -8.57 -1.79
CA ALA A 36 -1.59 -9.64 -2.32
C ALA A 36 -2.96 -9.11 -2.75
N ILE A 37 -3.57 -9.76 -3.73
CA ILE A 37 -4.95 -9.50 -4.16
C ILE A 37 -5.84 -10.69 -3.77
N ASP A 38 -5.55 -11.88 -4.27
CA ASP A 38 -6.25 -13.14 -4.00
C ASP A 38 -5.35 -14.35 -4.30
N SER A 39 -5.90 -15.57 -4.15
CA SER A 39 -5.16 -16.81 -4.38
C SER A 39 -4.65 -16.99 -5.81
N ILE A 40 -5.29 -16.36 -6.80
CA ILE A 40 -4.93 -16.50 -8.23
C ILE A 40 -3.53 -15.92 -8.50
N TYR A 41 -3.14 -14.87 -7.78
CA TYR A 41 -1.86 -14.19 -7.98
C TYR A 41 -0.71 -14.76 -7.16
N THR A 42 -0.96 -15.69 -6.25
CA THR A 42 0.04 -16.23 -5.30
C THR A 42 1.30 -16.74 -6.00
N ASP A 43 1.15 -17.58 -7.04
CA ASP A 43 2.29 -18.15 -7.78
C ASP A 43 3.10 -17.06 -8.50
N ARG A 44 2.45 -16.04 -9.05
CA ARG A 44 3.12 -14.93 -9.72
C ARG A 44 3.93 -14.06 -8.73
N MET A 45 3.39 -13.85 -7.54
CA MET A 45 4.08 -13.13 -6.46
C MET A 45 5.32 -13.90 -6.00
N PHE A 46 5.22 -15.21 -5.81
CA PHE A 46 6.35 -16.05 -5.42
C PHE A 46 7.42 -16.14 -6.52
N ALA A 47 7.01 -16.25 -7.78
CA ALA A 47 7.94 -16.22 -8.90
C ALA A 47 8.72 -14.90 -8.94
N LEU A 48 8.04 -13.76 -8.76
CA LEU A 48 8.68 -12.45 -8.69
C LEU A 48 9.66 -12.34 -7.51
N LYS A 49 9.29 -12.85 -6.33
CA LYS A 49 10.17 -12.89 -5.15
C LYS A 49 11.40 -13.74 -5.39
N ASN A 50 11.25 -14.88 -6.04
CA ASN A 50 12.37 -15.77 -6.37
C ASN A 50 13.35 -15.13 -7.36
N ASP A 51 12.84 -14.38 -8.35
CA ASP A 51 13.67 -13.66 -9.32
C ASP A 51 14.42 -12.48 -8.72
N TYR A 52 13.85 -11.83 -7.67
CA TYR A 52 14.39 -10.62 -7.05
C TYR A 52 14.37 -10.69 -5.50
N PRO A 53 15.08 -11.67 -4.88
CA PRO A 53 14.93 -12.01 -3.46
C PRO A 53 15.29 -10.86 -2.49
N ASP A 54 16.25 -10.01 -2.85
CA ASP A 54 16.71 -8.89 -2.00
C ASP A 54 16.03 -7.56 -2.34
N TYR A 55 15.16 -7.55 -3.35
CA TYR A 55 14.52 -6.33 -3.86
C TYR A 55 13.00 -6.32 -3.65
N VAL A 56 12.37 -7.49 -3.68
CA VAL A 56 10.93 -7.68 -3.58
C VAL A 56 10.57 -8.23 -2.20
N PHE A 57 9.58 -7.62 -1.55
CA PHE A 57 9.04 -8.02 -0.25
C PHE A 57 7.55 -8.27 -0.38
N LEU A 58 7.11 -9.48 -0.02
CA LEU A 58 5.73 -9.90 -0.21
C LEU A 58 4.87 -9.59 1.01
N MET A 59 3.67 -9.10 0.77
CA MET A 59 2.59 -9.08 1.74
C MET A 59 1.63 -10.24 1.47
N ASN A 60 0.78 -10.58 2.44
CA ASN A 60 -0.25 -11.59 2.31
C ASN A 60 -1.61 -11.01 2.70
N GLY A 61 -2.66 -11.34 1.96
CA GLY A 61 -3.98 -10.78 2.24
C GLY A 61 -5.00 -11.05 1.13
N LEU A 62 -6.24 -10.70 1.42
CA LEU A 62 -7.36 -10.70 0.48
C LEU A 62 -7.84 -9.27 0.27
N HIS A 63 -7.70 -8.78 -0.96
CA HIS A 63 -8.12 -7.44 -1.36
C HIS A 63 -9.66 -7.31 -1.32
N PRO A 64 -10.22 -6.17 -0.85
CA PRO A 64 -11.67 -6.02 -0.70
C PRO A 64 -12.46 -6.21 -1.99
N CYS A 65 -11.95 -5.85 -3.16
CA CYS A 65 -12.61 -6.10 -4.44
C CYS A 65 -12.78 -7.60 -4.75
N ASN A 66 -11.97 -8.46 -4.12
CA ASN A 66 -11.99 -9.91 -4.29
C ASN A 66 -12.71 -10.65 -3.15
N VAL A 67 -13.30 -9.90 -2.22
CA VAL A 67 -14.24 -10.43 -1.23
C VAL A 67 -15.58 -10.71 -1.94
N LYS A 68 -15.89 -12.00 -2.16
CA LYS A 68 -17.08 -12.50 -2.84
C LYS A 68 -17.67 -13.65 -2.02
N GLU A 69 -18.56 -14.44 -2.61
CA GLU A 69 -19.19 -15.58 -1.94
C GLU A 69 -18.19 -16.59 -1.35
N ASN A 70 -17.03 -16.71 -1.99
CA ASN A 70 -15.93 -17.62 -1.59
C ASN A 70 -14.90 -16.98 -0.66
N TYR A 71 -15.16 -15.80 -0.06
CA TYR A 71 -14.15 -15.06 0.71
C TYR A 71 -13.55 -15.86 1.88
N LYS A 72 -14.32 -16.81 2.45
CA LYS A 72 -13.82 -17.66 3.55
C LYS A 72 -12.75 -18.64 3.08
N GLU A 73 -12.90 -19.17 1.87
CA GLU A 73 -11.89 -20.02 1.22
C GLU A 73 -10.62 -19.21 0.92
N GLU A 74 -10.77 -17.97 0.46
CA GLU A 74 -9.65 -17.06 0.24
C GLU A 74 -8.93 -16.70 1.56
N LEU A 75 -9.67 -16.41 2.64
CA LEU A 75 -9.08 -16.18 3.97
C LEU A 75 -8.36 -17.43 4.50
N ALA A 76 -8.90 -18.62 4.25
CA ALA A 76 -8.23 -19.87 4.60
C ALA A 76 -6.92 -20.06 3.80
N HIS A 77 -6.90 -19.65 2.52
CA HIS A 77 -5.67 -19.62 1.72
C HIS A 77 -4.62 -18.67 2.34
N VAL A 78 -5.02 -17.45 2.70
CA VAL A 78 -4.15 -16.48 3.39
C VAL A 78 -3.56 -17.08 4.66
N GLU A 79 -4.38 -17.71 5.53
CA GLU A 79 -3.91 -18.33 6.77
C GLU A 79 -2.92 -19.47 6.52
N ASN A 80 -3.21 -20.33 5.53
CA ASN A 80 -2.39 -21.50 5.20
C ASN A 80 -1.00 -21.14 4.67
N LEU A 81 -0.80 -19.96 4.10
CA LEU A 81 0.50 -19.49 3.63
C LEU A 81 1.41 -19.00 4.77
N MET A 82 0.85 -18.53 5.89
CA MET A 82 1.62 -17.92 6.98
C MET A 82 2.70 -18.83 7.60
N PRO A 83 2.46 -20.14 7.82
CA PRO A 83 3.49 -21.02 8.41
C PRO A 83 4.63 -21.37 7.47
N THR A 84 4.45 -21.23 6.17
CA THR A 84 5.37 -21.76 5.13
C THR A 84 6.15 -20.69 4.39
N HIS A 85 5.73 -19.44 4.49
CA HIS A 85 6.33 -18.31 3.78
C HIS A 85 6.54 -17.11 4.70
N HIS A 86 7.54 -16.31 4.38
CA HIS A 86 7.80 -15.07 5.10
C HIS A 86 7.10 -13.90 4.39
N PHE A 87 6.24 -13.21 5.12
CA PHE A 87 5.57 -11.99 4.66
C PHE A 87 5.97 -10.79 5.53
N CYS A 88 6.08 -9.63 4.92
CA CYS A 88 6.46 -8.39 5.60
C CYS A 88 5.27 -7.58 6.13
N ALA A 89 4.04 -7.91 5.70
CA ALA A 89 2.80 -7.25 6.11
C ALA A 89 1.58 -8.14 5.80
N ILE A 90 0.44 -7.80 6.38
CA ILE A 90 -0.88 -8.25 5.91
C ILE A 90 -1.48 -7.14 5.05
N GLY A 91 -1.59 -7.40 3.77
CA GLY A 91 -2.05 -6.42 2.77
C GLY A 91 -2.06 -7.00 1.35
N GLU A 92 -2.94 -6.50 0.53
CA GLU A 92 -3.80 -5.33 0.67
C GLU A 92 -5.15 -5.75 1.25
N ILE A 93 -5.60 -5.08 2.29
CA ILE A 93 -6.85 -5.42 3.01
C ILE A 93 -7.66 -4.13 3.21
N GLY A 94 -8.95 -4.23 3.50
CA GLY A 94 -9.75 -3.03 3.74
C GLY A 94 -11.13 -3.10 3.11
N ILE A 95 -11.63 -1.94 2.60
CA ILE A 95 -12.99 -1.83 2.06
C ILE A 95 -12.99 -0.99 0.78
N ASP A 96 -13.67 -1.49 -0.26
CA ASP A 96 -13.94 -0.79 -1.53
C ASP A 96 -15.44 -0.77 -1.82
N LEU A 97 -16.03 0.43 -1.85
CA LEU A 97 -17.45 0.64 -2.17
C LEU A 97 -17.65 1.34 -3.52
N TYR A 98 -16.60 1.49 -4.30
CA TYR A 98 -16.68 2.10 -5.61
C TYR A 98 -17.21 1.13 -6.68
N TRP A 99 -16.69 -0.10 -6.70
CA TRP A 99 -17.05 -1.08 -7.73
C TRP A 99 -18.30 -1.88 -7.39
N ASP A 100 -18.40 -2.35 -6.14
CA ASP A 100 -19.47 -3.24 -5.71
C ASP A 100 -19.74 -3.05 -4.21
N LYS A 101 -20.99 -2.73 -3.87
CA LYS A 101 -21.43 -2.54 -2.47
C LYS A 101 -22.12 -3.77 -1.89
N THR A 102 -22.29 -4.82 -2.71
CA THR A 102 -23.06 -6.03 -2.32
C THR A 102 -22.45 -6.72 -1.12
N PHE A 103 -21.12 -6.78 -1.06
CA PHE A 103 -20.36 -7.55 -0.06
C PHE A 103 -19.77 -6.68 1.06
N LEU A 104 -20.36 -5.52 1.37
CA LEU A 104 -19.84 -4.63 2.40
C LEU A 104 -19.64 -5.35 3.74
N LYS A 105 -20.63 -6.13 4.18
CA LYS A 105 -20.56 -6.86 5.45
C LYS A 105 -19.43 -7.89 5.45
N GLU A 106 -19.30 -8.64 4.37
CA GLU A 106 -18.23 -9.62 4.18
C GLU A 106 -16.84 -8.95 4.10
N GLN A 107 -16.75 -7.75 3.48
CA GLN A 107 -15.53 -6.96 3.46
C GLN A 107 -15.14 -6.50 4.88
N GLN A 108 -16.09 -6.03 5.69
CA GLN A 108 -15.84 -5.66 7.09
C GLN A 108 -15.39 -6.88 7.92
N GLU A 109 -16.07 -8.04 7.77
CA GLU A 109 -15.69 -9.29 8.45
C GLU A 109 -14.28 -9.75 8.02
N ALA A 110 -13.98 -9.74 6.72
CA ALA A 110 -12.68 -10.12 6.19
C ALA A 110 -11.57 -9.15 6.63
N PHE A 111 -11.86 -7.86 6.67
CA PHE A 111 -10.92 -6.84 7.13
C PHE A 111 -10.57 -7.01 8.61
N ALA A 112 -11.57 -7.14 9.49
CA ALA A 112 -11.36 -7.36 10.91
C ALA A 112 -10.57 -8.66 11.16
N TRP A 113 -10.91 -9.75 10.48
CA TRP A 113 -10.19 -11.02 10.60
C TRP A 113 -8.72 -10.90 10.19
N GLN A 114 -8.42 -10.19 9.12
CA GLN A 114 -7.05 -9.97 8.63
C GLN A 114 -6.25 -9.05 9.56
N ILE A 115 -6.87 -8.07 10.20
CA ILE A 115 -6.24 -7.27 11.27
C ILE A 115 -5.83 -8.19 12.43
N GLN A 116 -6.70 -9.08 12.87
CA GLN A 116 -6.38 -10.04 13.93
C GLN A 116 -5.22 -10.98 13.53
N LEU A 117 -5.18 -11.41 12.27
CA LEU A 117 -4.05 -12.18 11.74
C LEU A 117 -2.74 -11.38 11.80
N ALA A 118 -2.76 -10.11 11.41
CA ALA A 118 -1.60 -9.24 11.47
C ALA A 118 -1.09 -9.08 12.91
N LYS A 119 -1.97 -8.81 13.87
CA LYS A 119 -1.65 -8.71 15.29
C LYS A 119 -1.02 -10.00 15.84
N LYS A 120 -1.63 -11.16 15.54
CA LYS A 120 -1.12 -12.48 15.91
C LYS A 120 0.33 -12.69 15.46
N HIS A 121 0.68 -12.22 14.28
CA HIS A 121 2.01 -12.36 13.68
C HIS A 121 2.92 -11.14 13.90
N LYS A 122 2.43 -10.08 14.57
CA LYS A 122 3.15 -8.81 14.79
C LYS A 122 3.60 -8.14 13.50
N LEU A 123 2.76 -8.21 12.48
CA LEU A 123 2.97 -7.62 11.17
C LEU A 123 2.18 -6.31 11.02
N PRO A 124 2.69 -5.34 10.26
CA PRO A 124 1.90 -4.18 9.87
C PRO A 124 0.76 -4.58 8.94
N ILE A 125 -0.29 -3.74 8.91
CA ILE A 125 -1.36 -3.84 7.91
C ILE A 125 -1.16 -2.81 6.80
N VAL A 126 -1.59 -3.15 5.58
CA VAL A 126 -1.62 -2.21 4.44
C VAL A 126 -3.05 -2.13 3.94
N ILE A 127 -3.66 -0.95 4.13
CA ILE A 127 -5.10 -0.75 3.99
C ILE A 127 -5.44 -0.12 2.64
N HIS A 128 -6.33 -0.77 1.91
CA HIS A 128 -7.10 -0.21 0.80
C HIS A 128 -8.37 0.47 1.30
N CYS A 129 -8.63 1.68 0.83
CA CYS A 129 -9.89 2.36 1.10
C CYS A 129 -10.35 3.15 -0.12
N ARG A 130 -11.52 2.82 -0.64
CA ARG A 130 -12.12 3.57 -1.74
C ARG A 130 -13.61 3.78 -1.52
N GLU A 131 -13.99 5.06 -1.39
CA GLU A 131 -15.38 5.47 -1.06
C GLU A 131 -15.95 4.81 0.21
N ALA A 132 -15.08 4.49 1.21
CA ALA A 132 -15.39 3.68 2.37
C ALA A 132 -14.68 4.12 3.66
N PHE A 133 -14.36 5.42 3.79
CA PHE A 133 -13.58 5.90 4.95
C PHE A 133 -14.26 5.60 6.28
N GLU A 134 -15.57 5.83 6.40
CA GLU A 134 -16.26 5.61 7.67
C GLU A 134 -16.35 4.12 7.99
N GLU A 135 -16.62 3.27 7.02
CA GLU A 135 -16.68 1.82 7.19
C GLU A 135 -15.31 1.23 7.59
N VAL A 136 -14.21 1.74 6.99
CA VAL A 136 -12.84 1.39 7.40
C VAL A 136 -12.58 1.83 8.83
N PHE A 137 -12.95 3.06 9.18
CA PHE A 137 -12.73 3.58 10.53
C PHE A 137 -13.59 2.88 11.59
N GLU A 138 -14.80 2.42 11.27
CA GLU A 138 -15.62 1.61 12.16
C GLU A 138 -14.91 0.30 12.54
N VAL A 139 -14.33 -0.39 11.56
CA VAL A 139 -13.55 -1.61 11.82
C VAL A 139 -12.28 -1.29 12.63
N LEU A 140 -11.53 -0.25 12.25
CA LEU A 140 -10.32 0.15 12.99
C LEU A 140 -10.62 0.52 14.44
N GLU A 141 -11.76 1.18 14.72
CA GLU A 141 -12.18 1.51 16.09
C GLU A 141 -12.44 0.26 16.93
N SER A 142 -13.06 -0.77 16.32
CA SER A 142 -13.29 -2.05 17.01
C SER A 142 -12.02 -2.84 17.24
N GLU A 143 -11.00 -2.62 16.41
CA GLU A 143 -9.72 -3.35 16.40
C GLU A 143 -8.56 -2.52 16.99
N LYS A 144 -8.81 -1.33 17.52
CA LYS A 144 -7.75 -0.46 18.03
C LYS A 144 -6.96 -1.10 19.18
N GLY A 145 -5.67 -0.77 19.25
CA GLY A 145 -4.75 -1.25 20.29
C GLY A 145 -3.32 -0.85 19.96
N ASP A 146 -2.43 -0.97 20.91
CA ASP A 146 -1.00 -0.63 20.75
C ASP A 146 -0.28 -1.58 19.76
N ASP A 147 -0.91 -2.67 19.39
CA ASP A 147 -0.44 -3.67 18.43
C ASP A 147 -0.96 -3.42 17.00
N LEU A 148 -1.76 -2.38 16.79
CA LEU A 148 -2.25 -1.97 15.47
C LEU A 148 -1.31 -0.91 14.88
N PHE A 149 -0.67 -1.23 13.76
CA PHE A 149 0.20 -0.31 13.02
C PHE A 149 0.28 -0.69 11.55
N GLY A 150 0.71 0.23 10.71
CA GLY A 150 0.83 -0.06 9.28
C GLY A 150 0.71 1.17 8.39
N ILE A 151 0.14 0.97 7.20
CA ILE A 151 0.01 1.99 6.15
C ILE A 151 -1.44 2.06 5.68
N PHE A 152 -1.97 3.26 5.64
CA PHE A 152 -3.17 3.60 4.88
C PHE A 152 -2.71 3.91 3.45
N HIS A 153 -2.73 2.88 2.59
CA HIS A 153 -2.25 2.93 1.22
C HIS A 153 -3.06 3.92 0.38
N CYS A 154 -2.39 4.54 -0.59
CA CYS A 154 -2.99 5.47 -1.56
C CYS A 154 -3.96 6.47 -0.91
N PHE A 155 -3.51 7.11 0.16
CA PHE A 155 -4.38 7.99 0.93
C PHE A 155 -4.90 9.15 0.07
N THR A 156 -6.23 9.29 0.02
CA THR A 156 -6.93 10.32 -0.75
C THR A 156 -8.01 11.05 0.06
N GLY A 157 -7.99 10.86 1.37
CA GLY A 157 -8.95 11.45 2.30
C GLY A 157 -8.71 12.94 2.59
N THR A 158 -9.47 13.45 3.56
CA THR A 158 -9.35 14.82 4.09
C THR A 158 -8.25 14.90 5.15
N GLU A 159 -7.88 16.12 5.56
CA GLU A 159 -6.94 16.35 6.67
C GLU A 159 -7.43 15.72 7.98
N GLU A 160 -8.74 15.80 8.28
CA GLU A 160 -9.34 15.17 9.45
C GLU A 160 -9.20 13.64 9.40
N GLN A 161 -9.47 13.03 8.23
CA GLN A 161 -9.30 11.59 8.01
C GLN A 161 -7.83 11.17 8.11
N ALA A 162 -6.89 12.01 7.65
CA ALA A 162 -5.46 11.78 7.83
C ALA A 162 -5.07 11.72 9.31
N HIS A 163 -5.48 12.69 10.10
CA HIS A 163 -5.23 12.70 11.56
C HIS A 163 -5.88 11.51 12.26
N ARG A 164 -7.09 11.11 11.83
CA ARG A 164 -7.79 9.95 12.38
C ARG A 164 -7.03 8.65 12.08
N ALA A 165 -6.53 8.46 10.84
CA ALA A 165 -5.71 7.32 10.46
C ALA A 165 -4.41 7.26 11.28
N ILE A 166 -3.72 8.39 11.44
CA ILE A 166 -2.52 8.52 12.27
C ILE A 166 -2.82 8.17 13.73
N GLY A 167 -3.98 8.57 14.25
CA GLY A 167 -4.43 8.22 15.60
C GLY A 167 -4.60 6.73 15.86
N TYR A 168 -4.78 5.91 14.82
CA TYR A 168 -4.77 4.44 14.88
C TYR A 168 -3.36 3.82 14.71
N GLY A 169 -2.29 4.63 14.67
CA GLY A 169 -0.93 4.13 14.48
C GLY A 169 -0.55 3.88 13.01
N LEU A 170 -1.32 4.43 12.06
CA LEU A 170 -1.08 4.24 10.64
C LEU A 170 -0.25 5.38 10.04
N HIS A 171 0.59 5.04 9.08
CA HIS A 171 1.24 5.99 8.19
C HIS A 171 0.42 6.16 6.92
N LEU A 172 0.58 7.28 6.23
CA LEU A 172 -0.13 7.56 4.98
C LEU A 172 0.77 7.23 3.80
N GLY A 173 0.32 6.33 2.93
CA GLY A 173 0.96 6.03 1.65
C GLY A 173 0.64 7.13 0.64
N ILE A 174 1.67 7.82 0.17
CA ILE A 174 1.55 8.92 -0.78
C ILE A 174 2.07 8.46 -2.13
N GLY A 175 1.13 8.35 -3.08
CA GLY A 175 1.38 7.93 -4.45
C GLY A 175 1.13 9.04 -5.48
N GLY A 176 1.02 8.65 -6.75
CA GLY A 176 0.89 9.56 -7.90
C GLY A 176 -0.24 10.59 -7.80
N VAL A 177 -1.29 10.30 -7.03
CA VAL A 177 -2.46 11.19 -6.81
C VAL A 177 -2.05 12.57 -6.27
N VAL A 178 -0.98 12.66 -5.48
CA VAL A 178 -0.49 13.95 -4.96
C VAL A 178 -0.10 14.95 -6.06
N THR A 179 0.21 14.44 -7.26
CA THR A 179 0.57 15.27 -8.43
C THR A 179 -0.63 15.71 -9.26
N PHE A 180 -1.85 15.23 -8.96
CA PHE A 180 -3.02 15.49 -9.79
C PHE A 180 -3.61 16.87 -9.51
N LYS A 181 -3.96 17.61 -10.58
CA LYS A 181 -4.57 18.94 -10.44
C LYS A 181 -5.89 18.95 -9.65
N ASN A 182 -6.62 17.83 -9.70
CA ASN A 182 -7.90 17.65 -8.98
C ASN A 182 -7.69 16.96 -7.63
N GLY A 183 -6.47 16.57 -7.29
CA GLY A 183 -6.10 16.09 -5.98
C GLY A 183 -6.17 17.23 -4.96
N LYS A 184 -6.60 16.92 -3.74
CA LYS A 184 -6.70 17.92 -2.66
C LYS A 184 -5.59 17.76 -1.63
N LEU A 185 -4.73 16.75 -1.81
CA LEU A 185 -3.69 16.41 -0.84
C LEU A 185 -2.70 17.55 -0.63
N ASP A 186 -2.29 18.24 -1.70
CA ASP A 186 -1.35 19.35 -1.64
C ASP A 186 -1.87 20.56 -0.86
N GLN A 187 -3.17 20.63 -0.59
CA GLN A 187 -3.79 21.73 0.17
C GLN A 187 -3.53 21.63 1.68
N PHE A 188 -3.35 20.40 2.20
CA PHE A 188 -3.22 20.17 3.64
C PHE A 188 -2.00 19.33 4.05
N LEU A 189 -1.37 18.59 3.14
CA LEU A 189 -0.25 17.69 3.50
C LEU A 189 0.86 18.38 4.29
N LYS A 190 1.12 19.67 4.02
CA LYS A 190 2.09 20.47 4.79
C LYS A 190 1.78 20.56 6.29
N ASN A 191 0.54 20.27 6.70
CA ASN A 191 0.11 20.26 8.10
C ASN A 191 0.30 18.88 8.74
N ILE A 192 0.61 17.85 7.95
CA ILE A 192 0.92 16.50 8.42
C ILE A 192 2.44 16.36 8.55
N ASP A 193 2.92 15.88 9.69
CA ASP A 193 4.35 15.65 9.89
C ASP A 193 4.84 14.54 8.94
N LEU A 194 5.98 14.77 8.28
CA LEU A 194 6.62 13.82 7.37
C LEU A 194 6.92 12.47 8.01
N GLN A 195 7.08 12.41 9.34
CA GLN A 195 7.26 11.14 10.06
C GLN A 195 6.08 10.16 9.92
N HIS A 196 4.92 10.64 9.43
CA HIS A 196 3.73 9.82 9.20
C HIS A 196 3.53 9.47 7.72
N LEU A 197 4.47 9.80 6.83
CA LEU A 197 4.35 9.55 5.40
C LEU A 197 5.32 8.49 4.92
N VAL A 198 4.87 7.70 3.94
CA VAL A 198 5.71 6.81 3.12
C VAL A 198 5.43 7.08 1.65
N LEU A 199 6.38 6.72 0.78
CA LEU A 199 6.24 6.82 -0.67
C LEU A 199 5.79 5.50 -1.27
N GLU A 200 4.96 5.60 -2.30
CA GLU A 200 4.50 4.44 -3.06
C GLU A 200 4.19 4.83 -4.51
N THR A 201 3.91 3.85 -5.35
CA THR A 201 3.47 4.10 -6.72
C THR A 201 2.08 3.60 -7.02
N ASP A 202 1.66 2.48 -6.42
CA ASP A 202 0.49 1.71 -6.80
C ASP A 202 0.56 1.27 -8.28
N SER A 203 1.77 1.06 -8.79
CA SER A 203 1.92 0.69 -10.20
C SER A 203 1.37 -0.72 -10.47
N PRO A 204 0.66 -0.94 -11.60
CA PRO A 204 0.58 -0.15 -12.82
C PRO A 204 -0.42 1.02 -12.84
N TYR A 205 -1.10 1.29 -11.72
CA TYR A 205 -2.19 2.27 -11.62
C TYR A 205 -1.68 3.67 -11.28
N LEU A 206 -2.54 4.68 -11.38
CA LEU A 206 -2.39 6.02 -10.83
C LEU A 206 -1.10 6.76 -11.19
N ALA A 207 -0.59 6.59 -12.43
CA ALA A 207 0.63 7.25 -12.90
C ALA A 207 0.64 8.76 -12.58
N PRO A 208 1.75 9.29 -12.00
CA PRO A 208 1.86 10.71 -11.66
C PRO A 208 1.96 11.60 -12.90
N VAL A 209 1.80 12.91 -12.74
CA VAL A 209 2.18 13.90 -13.75
C VAL A 209 3.71 13.87 -13.89
N PRO A 210 4.29 13.88 -15.12
CA PRO A 210 3.63 14.09 -16.43
C PRO A 210 3.11 12.80 -17.11
N TYR A 211 3.17 11.65 -16.46
CA TYR A 211 2.88 10.35 -17.06
C TYR A 211 1.39 9.93 -17.01
N ARG A 212 0.48 10.86 -16.71
CA ARG A 212 -0.97 10.58 -16.67
C ARG A 212 -1.45 9.82 -17.90
N ARG A 213 -2.36 8.84 -17.68
CA ARG A 213 -2.93 7.95 -18.73
C ARG A 213 -1.94 6.96 -19.33
N LYS A 214 -0.71 6.88 -18.85
CA LYS A 214 0.22 5.80 -19.15
C LYS A 214 0.18 4.76 -18.03
N ARG A 215 0.68 3.56 -18.30
CA ARG A 215 0.96 2.58 -17.26
C ARG A 215 1.97 3.19 -16.27
N ASN A 216 1.68 3.12 -15.00
CA ASN A 216 2.60 3.55 -13.95
C ASN A 216 3.73 2.51 -13.78
N GLU A 217 4.84 2.92 -13.20
CA GLU A 217 5.95 2.05 -12.82
C GLU A 217 6.70 2.63 -11.61
N SER A 218 7.36 1.76 -10.83
CA SER A 218 8.06 2.15 -9.60
C SER A 218 9.12 3.25 -9.81
N ALA A 219 9.69 3.38 -11.02
CA ALA A 219 10.61 4.47 -11.35
C ALA A 219 9.96 5.87 -11.23
N TYR A 220 8.62 5.96 -11.37
CA TYR A 220 7.90 7.24 -11.30
C TYR A 220 7.66 7.74 -9.87
N ILE A 221 8.09 7.00 -8.84
CA ILE A 221 8.10 7.46 -7.44
C ILE A 221 8.89 8.76 -7.26
N VAL A 222 9.86 9.02 -8.12
CA VAL A 222 10.63 10.29 -8.16
C VAL A 222 9.71 11.50 -8.30
N GLN A 223 8.63 11.39 -9.09
CA GLN A 223 7.67 12.48 -9.28
C GLN A 223 6.86 12.75 -8.00
N VAL A 224 6.57 11.71 -7.24
CA VAL A 224 5.90 11.83 -5.93
C VAL A 224 6.82 12.51 -4.94
N MET A 225 8.07 12.06 -4.85
CA MET A 225 9.11 12.66 -3.99
C MET A 225 9.32 14.14 -4.31
N GLN A 226 9.47 14.51 -5.60
CA GLN A 226 9.60 15.90 -6.04
C GLN A 226 8.40 16.74 -5.61
N LYS A 227 7.18 16.23 -5.79
CA LYS A 227 5.97 16.95 -5.36
C LYS A 227 5.93 17.16 -3.85
N LEU A 228 6.36 16.19 -3.04
CA LEU A 228 6.47 16.36 -1.59
C LEU A 228 7.56 17.36 -1.21
N SER A 229 8.70 17.36 -1.92
CA SER A 229 9.75 18.37 -1.75
C SER A 229 9.21 19.79 -1.93
N ASP A 230 8.38 20.01 -2.96
CA ASP A 230 7.72 21.31 -3.19
C ASP A 230 6.73 21.67 -2.07
N ILE A 231 5.88 20.70 -1.61
CA ILE A 231 4.86 20.93 -0.58
C ILE A 231 5.48 21.29 0.76
N TYR A 232 6.55 20.58 1.16
CA TYR A 232 7.20 20.78 2.45
C TYR A 232 8.33 21.82 2.41
N ALA A 233 8.70 22.32 1.23
CA ALA A 233 9.85 23.21 1.01
C ALA A 233 11.15 22.63 1.60
N LEU A 234 11.36 21.31 1.40
CA LEU A 234 12.54 20.57 1.85
C LEU A 234 13.28 19.96 0.64
N PRO A 235 14.61 19.73 0.72
CA PRO A 235 15.35 19.04 -0.32
C PRO A 235 14.77 17.61 -0.56
N GLU A 236 14.81 17.15 -1.81
CA GLU A 236 14.40 15.78 -2.18
C GLU A 236 15.11 14.70 -1.34
N SER A 237 16.40 14.91 -1.05
CA SER A 237 17.19 14.01 -0.21
C SER A 237 16.67 13.89 1.22
N GLU A 238 16.06 14.93 1.76
CA GLU A 238 15.47 14.90 3.10
C GLU A 238 14.10 14.22 3.10
N ILE A 239 13.28 14.43 2.05
CA ILE A 239 12.04 13.68 1.84
C ILE A 239 12.35 12.18 1.73
N GLU A 240 13.32 11.81 0.87
CA GLU A 240 13.74 10.42 0.71
C GLU A 240 14.21 9.82 2.04
N ARG A 241 15.08 10.52 2.76
CA ARG A 241 15.63 10.05 4.04
C ARG A 241 14.54 9.76 5.06
N ILE A 242 13.60 10.69 5.27
CA ILE A 242 12.54 10.56 6.28
C ILE A 242 11.59 9.44 5.89
N THR A 243 11.11 9.42 4.64
CA THR A 243 10.15 8.40 4.18
C THR A 243 10.75 7.00 4.15
N ASN A 244 12.04 6.86 3.83
CA ASN A 244 12.76 5.58 3.92
C ASN A 244 12.87 5.12 5.38
N VAL A 245 13.19 6.01 6.34
CA VAL A 245 13.23 5.66 7.78
C VAL A 245 11.86 5.19 8.25
N ASN A 246 10.79 5.86 7.84
CA ASN A 246 9.43 5.46 8.18
C ASN A 246 9.10 4.06 7.63
N ALA A 247 9.36 3.81 6.36
CA ALA A 247 9.12 2.51 5.73
C ALA A 247 9.93 1.40 6.40
N THR A 248 11.23 1.65 6.67
CA THR A 248 12.11 0.71 7.38
C THR A 248 11.57 0.35 8.76
N LYS A 249 11.05 1.34 9.51
CA LYS A 249 10.45 1.12 10.82
C LYS A 249 9.17 0.30 10.75
N ILE A 250 8.29 0.60 9.79
CA ILE A 250 7.01 -0.10 9.63
C ILE A 250 7.24 -1.57 9.27
N PHE A 251 8.10 -1.83 8.26
CA PHE A 251 8.34 -3.19 7.77
C PHE A 251 9.45 -3.93 8.52
N GLN A 252 10.05 -3.31 9.54
CA GLN A 252 11.09 -3.91 10.41
C GLN A 252 12.30 -4.45 9.62
N LEU A 253 12.79 -3.64 8.64
CA LEU A 253 13.93 -3.96 7.78
C LEU A 253 15.28 -3.78 8.48
#